data_7c8b3d5c498565434c145e15252ec58e
#
_entry.id   7c8b3d5c498565434c145e15252ec58e
#
_cell.length_a   1.000
_cell.length_b   1.000
_cell.length_c   1.000
_cell.angle_alpha   90.00
_cell.angle_beta   90.00
_cell.angle_gamma   90.00
#
_symmetry.space_group_name_H-M   'P 1'
#
loop_
_entity.id
_entity.type
_entity.pdbx_description
1 polymer ?
#
loop_
_entity_poly.entity_id
_entity_poly.type
_entity_poly.pdbx_seq_one_letter_code
_entity_poly.pdbx_strand_id
1 'polypeptide(L)'
;MKFKRLATILMAAAMMVSLVACTGDNGENSETPVTSGNDVVEETETNHITLAESWGFENFYTIMTPDVSASNFGITYYLSNFYDVLVEYQDGEYVGGLAEDWTISEDGTVYTFNLRHDVKFSDGSDLTAEDVAKSLLAVPINLGQYNGTYGRLSTIIEDAVVVDDYTVEMHLTQPYYNALRELCLANPFGIVSSEQLNDDLTKKDTFETATYGTGPYMYAGDNDGQTWNFVRNPNYWGDAPEVDSFSIKYIPDNDAKILAMQNGEVDFLSGIKNVSAESYAQMEQTD
;
A
#
# COMPACT_ATOMS: atom_id res chain seq x y z
N MET A 1 -22.14 -24.56 1.19
CA MET A 1 -23.48 -24.08 1.50
C MET A 1 -23.76 -22.86 0.65
N LYS A 2 -24.85 -22.84 -0.13
CA LYS A 2 -25.15 -21.77 -1.11
C LYS A 2 -25.92 -20.67 -0.39
N PHE A 3 -25.35 -19.48 -0.22
CA PHE A 3 -26.08 -18.32 0.27
C PHE A 3 -26.92 -17.72 -0.86
N LYS A 4 -28.24 -17.71 -0.66
CA LYS A 4 -29.20 -16.96 -1.49
C LYS A 4 -29.39 -15.60 -0.81
N ARG A 5 -28.88 -14.53 -1.44
CA ARG A 5 -29.22 -13.16 -1.05
C ARG A 5 -30.61 -12.80 -1.63
N LEU A 6 -31.52 -12.41 -0.74
CA LEU A 6 -32.78 -11.77 -1.09
C LEU A 6 -32.50 -10.27 -1.31
N ALA A 7 -32.81 -9.79 -2.51
CA ALA A 7 -32.79 -8.36 -2.82
C ALA A 7 -34.10 -7.73 -2.33
N THR A 8 -34.05 -6.78 -1.44
CA THR A 8 -35.21 -5.95 -1.05
C THR A 8 -35.12 -4.63 -1.79
N ILE A 9 -36.01 -4.43 -2.78
CA ILE A 9 -36.11 -3.17 -3.53
C ILE A 9 -36.93 -2.19 -2.70
N LEU A 10 -36.33 -1.07 -2.28
CA LEU A 10 -37.02 0.09 -1.72
C LEU A 10 -37.20 1.12 -2.85
N MET A 11 -38.46 1.31 -3.31
CA MET A 11 -38.84 2.41 -4.19
C MET A 11 -38.89 3.73 -3.39
N ALA A 12 -38.04 4.68 -3.68
CA ALA A 12 -38.20 6.07 -3.25
C ALA A 12 -38.79 6.88 -4.42
N ALA A 13 -40.02 7.37 -4.24
CA ALA A 13 -40.72 8.23 -5.18
C ALA A 13 -40.19 9.67 -5.08
N ALA A 14 -39.59 10.17 -6.14
CA ALA A 14 -39.20 11.57 -6.27
C ALA A 14 -40.38 12.40 -6.73
N MET A 15 -40.84 13.36 -5.92
CA MET A 15 -41.81 14.39 -6.31
C MET A 15 -41.10 15.51 -7.10
N MET A 16 -41.43 15.63 -8.36
CA MET A 16 -41.10 16.82 -9.16
C MET A 16 -42.08 17.95 -8.85
N VAL A 17 -41.55 19.09 -8.42
CA VAL A 17 -42.30 20.36 -8.43
C VAL A 17 -41.86 21.15 -9.66
N SER A 18 -42.79 21.26 -10.64
CA SER A 18 -42.62 22.09 -11.82
C SER A 18 -43.11 23.52 -11.52
N LEU A 19 -42.25 24.49 -11.60
CA LEU A 19 -42.60 25.92 -11.64
C LEU A 19 -42.59 26.41 -13.12
N VAL A 20 -43.80 26.70 -13.64
CA VAL A 20 -44.01 27.37 -14.90
C VAL A 20 -44.00 28.87 -14.69
N ALA A 21 -43.13 29.57 -15.38
CA ALA A 21 -43.30 31.03 -15.59
C ALA A 21 -43.26 31.29 -17.09
N CYS A 22 -44.39 31.74 -17.62
CA CYS A 22 -44.55 32.27 -18.99
C CYS A 22 -44.13 33.71 -19.07
N THR A 23 -43.37 34.11 -20.10
CA THR A 23 -43.64 35.33 -20.88
C THR A 23 -43.04 35.17 -22.27
N GLY A 24 -43.85 35.56 -23.29
CA GLY A 24 -43.69 35.29 -24.69
C GLY A 24 -42.71 36.25 -25.41
N ASP A 25 -42.39 35.95 -26.60
CA ASP A 25 -42.85 36.40 -27.90
C ASP A 25 -41.83 36.04 -29.03
N ASN A 26 -42.36 35.49 -30.11
CA ASN A 26 -42.00 35.46 -31.54
C ASN A 26 -40.54 35.25 -32.04
N GLY A 27 -40.41 34.24 -32.92
CA GLY A 27 -39.46 34.24 -34.05
C GLY A 27 -38.98 32.87 -34.53
N GLU A 28 -39.69 32.34 -35.56
CA GLU A 28 -39.31 31.43 -36.65
C GLU A 28 -38.14 30.43 -36.58
N ASN A 29 -38.53 29.14 -36.73
CA ASN A 29 -37.94 28.05 -37.53
C ASN A 29 -36.44 27.78 -37.54
N SER A 30 -36.07 26.62 -36.96
CA SER A 30 -35.33 25.57 -37.68
C SER A 30 -35.31 24.30 -36.82
N GLU A 31 -35.97 23.23 -37.30
CA GLU A 31 -35.97 21.89 -36.72
C GLU A 31 -34.62 21.20 -36.99
N THR A 32 -33.89 20.85 -35.93
CA THR A 32 -32.93 19.78 -35.94
C THR A 32 -33.26 18.80 -34.82
N PRO A 33 -33.33 17.48 -35.08
CA PRO A 33 -33.70 16.53 -34.07
C PRO A 33 -32.53 16.35 -33.07
N VAL A 34 -32.78 16.74 -31.83
CA VAL A 34 -31.86 16.42 -30.71
C VAL A 34 -32.11 14.98 -30.35
N THR A 35 -31.19 14.09 -30.75
CA THR A 35 -31.10 12.74 -30.26
C THR A 35 -30.75 12.82 -28.80
N SER A 36 -31.72 12.57 -27.93
CA SER A 36 -31.48 12.36 -26.48
C SER A 36 -30.77 11.02 -26.32
N GLY A 37 -29.45 11.08 -26.29
CA GLY A 37 -28.63 10.01 -25.77
C GLY A 37 -28.76 10.01 -24.26
N ASN A 38 -29.55 9.13 -23.69
CA ASN A 38 -29.39 8.73 -22.30
C ASN A 38 -28.11 7.89 -22.24
N ASP A 39 -26.97 8.53 -22.06
CA ASP A 39 -25.79 7.87 -21.53
C ASP A 39 -26.12 7.51 -20.08
N VAL A 40 -26.59 6.28 -19.89
CA VAL A 40 -26.59 5.63 -18.58
C VAL A 40 -25.10 5.45 -18.26
N VAL A 41 -24.54 6.33 -17.44
CA VAL A 41 -23.27 6.07 -16.77
C VAL A 41 -23.56 4.87 -15.88
N GLU A 42 -23.13 3.69 -16.29
CA GLU A 42 -23.01 2.55 -15.39
C GLU A 42 -22.08 3.02 -14.25
N GLU A 43 -22.67 3.26 -13.07
CA GLU A 43 -21.89 3.30 -11.84
C GLU A 43 -21.26 1.92 -11.70
N THR A 44 -20.01 1.77 -12.09
CA THR A 44 -19.23 0.60 -11.75
C THR A 44 -19.15 0.58 -10.22
N GLU A 45 -19.80 -0.42 -9.60
CA GLU A 45 -19.65 -0.66 -8.16
C GLU A 45 -18.14 -0.81 -7.91
N THR A 46 -17.54 0.16 -7.20
CA THR A 46 -16.14 0.11 -6.79
C THR A 46 -16.00 -0.96 -5.71
N ASN A 47 -15.12 -1.91 -5.93
CA ASN A 47 -14.82 -2.95 -4.94
C ASN A 47 -13.95 -2.34 -3.84
N HIS A 48 -14.58 -1.90 -2.75
CA HIS A 48 -13.95 -1.23 -1.61
C HIS A 48 -14.04 -2.08 -0.35
N ILE A 49 -12.96 -2.14 0.45
CA ILE A 49 -12.93 -2.81 1.76
C ILE A 49 -12.52 -1.80 2.84
N THR A 50 -13.18 -1.88 3.99
CA THR A 50 -12.84 -1.09 5.17
C THR A 50 -12.27 -2.01 6.26
N LEU A 51 -11.05 -1.70 6.72
CA LEU A 51 -10.39 -2.43 7.78
C LEU A 51 -10.39 -1.60 9.07
N ALA A 52 -10.45 -2.25 10.23
CA ALA A 52 -10.19 -1.61 11.51
C ALA A 52 -8.82 -2.01 12.04
N GLU A 53 -8.05 -1.03 12.52
CA GLU A 53 -6.73 -1.20 13.11
C GLU A 53 -6.66 -0.54 14.49
N SER A 54 -5.93 -1.16 15.43
CA SER A 54 -5.71 -0.63 16.78
C SER A 54 -4.65 0.45 16.87
N TRP A 55 -3.83 0.58 15.84
CA TRP A 55 -2.64 1.41 15.81
C TRP A 55 -2.76 2.44 14.70
N GLY A 56 -2.22 3.64 14.92
CA GLY A 56 -2.32 4.74 13.97
C GLY A 56 -1.27 4.68 12.85
N PHE A 57 -1.33 5.72 12.00
CA PHE A 57 -0.44 5.95 10.86
C PHE A 57 0.01 7.40 10.88
N GLU A 58 1.29 7.66 11.12
CA GLU A 58 1.88 9.00 11.07
C GLU A 58 2.68 9.22 9.79
N ASN A 59 3.29 8.17 9.28
CA ASN A 59 4.03 8.20 8.03
C ASN A 59 4.01 6.81 7.36
N PHE A 60 4.41 6.76 6.10
CA PHE A 60 4.39 5.58 5.25
C PHE A 60 5.80 5.05 4.93
N TYR A 61 6.83 5.42 5.69
CA TYR A 61 8.18 4.95 5.43
C TYR A 61 8.36 3.47 5.76
N THR A 62 9.21 2.77 4.98
CA THR A 62 9.42 1.32 5.11
C THR A 62 10.23 0.92 6.33
N ILE A 63 11.10 1.82 6.83
CA ILE A 63 12.02 1.51 7.92
C ILE A 63 11.39 1.97 9.23
N MET A 64 10.89 1.00 10.00
CA MET A 64 10.23 1.23 11.27
C MET A 64 11.18 0.88 12.43
N THR A 65 11.35 1.79 13.37
CA THR A 65 12.13 1.53 14.58
C THR A 65 11.25 0.94 15.69
N PRO A 66 11.79 0.09 16.61
CA PRO A 66 11.00 -0.54 17.68
C PRO A 66 10.41 0.42 18.71
N ASP A 67 10.85 1.68 18.72
CA ASP A 67 10.35 2.74 19.60
C ASP A 67 9.22 3.58 18.97
N VAL A 68 8.74 3.20 17.78
CA VAL A 68 7.59 3.90 17.20
C VAL A 68 6.42 3.83 18.16
N SER A 69 5.76 4.97 18.30
CA SER A 69 4.58 5.09 19.14
C SER A 69 3.39 4.31 18.55
N ALA A 70 2.37 4.09 19.36
CA ALA A 70 1.10 3.52 18.88
C ALA A 70 0.50 4.34 17.73
N SER A 71 0.88 5.60 17.57
CA SER A 71 0.43 6.46 16.49
C SER A 71 0.94 6.08 15.10
N ASN A 72 1.99 5.25 14.99
CA ASN A 72 2.50 4.82 13.67
C ASN A 72 2.74 3.30 13.54
N PHE A 73 2.42 2.49 14.54
CA PHE A 73 2.74 1.07 14.47
C PHE A 73 1.86 0.30 13.46
N GLY A 74 0.65 0.79 13.19
CA GLY A 74 -0.31 0.15 12.29
C GLY A 74 0.23 -0.07 10.88
N ILE A 75 1.01 0.88 10.34
CA ILE A 75 1.52 0.81 8.96
C ILE A 75 2.36 -0.45 8.69
N THR A 76 3.05 -1.01 9.70
CA THR A 76 3.94 -2.16 9.51
C THR A 76 3.26 -3.39 8.93
N TYR A 77 1.95 -3.55 9.14
CA TYR A 77 1.17 -4.67 8.61
C TYR A 77 0.76 -4.50 7.15
N TYR A 78 0.94 -3.30 6.60
CA TYR A 78 0.43 -2.94 5.28
C TYR A 78 1.52 -2.57 4.28
N LEU A 79 2.79 -2.50 4.71
CA LEU A 79 3.90 -2.03 3.88
C LEU A 79 4.04 -2.79 2.56
N SER A 80 3.79 -4.09 2.54
CA SER A 80 3.84 -4.91 1.33
C SER A 80 2.77 -4.56 0.28
N ASN A 81 1.76 -3.75 0.64
CA ASN A 81 0.80 -3.23 -0.34
C ASN A 81 1.33 -1.99 -1.06
N PHE A 82 2.35 -1.34 -0.53
CA PHE A 82 2.87 -0.08 -1.04
C PHE A 82 4.29 -0.20 -1.60
N TYR A 83 5.07 -1.14 -1.07
CA TYR A 83 6.50 -1.28 -1.37
C TYR A 83 6.83 -2.71 -1.74
N ASP A 84 7.34 -2.88 -2.94
CA ASP A 84 7.92 -4.15 -3.36
C ASP A 84 9.36 -4.28 -2.84
N VAL A 85 9.86 -5.49 -2.91
CA VAL A 85 11.19 -5.91 -2.49
C VAL A 85 11.97 -6.48 -3.67
N LEU A 86 13.30 -6.58 -3.54
CA LEU A 86 14.13 -7.12 -4.62
C LEU A 86 13.81 -8.58 -4.93
N VAL A 87 13.57 -9.37 -3.88
CA VAL A 87 13.38 -10.83 -3.96
C VAL A 87 12.16 -11.20 -3.13
N GLU A 88 11.34 -12.10 -3.62
CA GLU A 88 10.20 -12.66 -2.91
C GLU A 88 10.44 -14.11 -2.50
N TYR A 89 9.67 -14.60 -1.53
CA TYR A 89 9.70 -16.01 -1.13
C TYR A 89 8.33 -16.62 -1.36
N GLN A 90 8.24 -17.48 -2.38
CA GLN A 90 7.00 -18.12 -2.79
C GLN A 90 7.19 -19.63 -2.89
N ASP A 91 6.27 -20.41 -2.35
CA ASP A 91 6.23 -21.89 -2.43
C ASP A 91 7.53 -22.59 -2.00
N GLY A 92 8.29 -21.99 -1.08
CA GLY A 92 9.54 -22.55 -0.57
C GLY A 92 10.81 -22.13 -1.32
N GLU A 93 10.69 -21.28 -2.35
CA GLU A 93 11.80 -20.81 -3.18
C GLU A 93 11.88 -19.29 -3.20
N TYR A 94 13.07 -18.77 -3.47
CA TYR A 94 13.27 -17.35 -3.75
C TYR A 94 12.99 -17.09 -5.23
N VAL A 95 12.12 -16.13 -5.50
CA VAL A 95 11.74 -15.70 -6.85
C VAL A 95 12.01 -14.20 -7.01
N GLY A 96 12.04 -13.73 -8.25
CA GLY A 96 12.25 -12.32 -8.54
C GLY A 96 11.06 -11.47 -8.10
N GLY A 97 11.35 -10.38 -7.39
CA GLY A 97 10.47 -9.26 -7.15
C GLY A 97 10.83 -8.11 -8.11
N LEU A 98 11.40 -7.02 -7.58
CA LEU A 98 11.94 -5.92 -8.41
C LEU A 98 13.22 -6.32 -9.17
N ALA A 99 13.98 -7.31 -8.69
CA ALA A 99 15.02 -7.96 -9.46
C ALA A 99 14.44 -9.13 -10.25
N GLU A 100 14.71 -9.19 -11.56
CA GLU A 100 14.32 -10.35 -12.39
C GLU A 100 15.17 -11.58 -12.05
N ASP A 101 16.45 -11.36 -11.77
CA ASP A 101 17.41 -12.37 -11.35
C ASP A 101 18.54 -11.75 -10.50
N TRP A 102 19.37 -12.61 -9.94
CA TRP A 102 20.56 -12.20 -9.19
C TRP A 102 21.65 -13.26 -9.26
N THR A 103 22.88 -12.83 -9.01
CA THR A 103 24.03 -13.72 -8.82
C THR A 103 24.69 -13.43 -7.47
N ILE A 104 25.40 -14.44 -6.95
CA ILE A 104 26.14 -14.33 -5.69
C ILE A 104 27.58 -14.70 -5.99
N SER A 105 28.53 -13.88 -5.56
CA SER A 105 29.95 -14.15 -5.70
C SER A 105 30.36 -15.48 -5.02
N GLU A 106 31.45 -16.06 -5.46
CA GLU A 106 31.94 -17.37 -4.95
C GLU A 106 32.21 -17.32 -3.43
N ASP A 107 32.66 -16.20 -2.91
CA ASP A 107 32.89 -15.96 -1.49
C ASP A 107 31.62 -15.57 -0.70
N GLY A 108 30.49 -15.39 -1.38
CA GLY A 108 29.20 -15.06 -0.76
C GLY A 108 29.08 -13.65 -0.21
N THR A 109 29.93 -12.72 -0.64
CA THR A 109 29.98 -11.33 -0.11
C THR A 109 29.38 -10.31 -1.07
N VAL A 110 29.21 -10.61 -2.37
CA VAL A 110 28.64 -9.70 -3.35
C VAL A 110 27.37 -10.32 -3.96
N TYR A 111 26.28 -9.59 -3.93
CA TYR A 111 25.01 -9.93 -4.57
C TYR A 111 24.78 -8.95 -5.70
N THR A 112 24.76 -9.39 -6.95
CA THR A 112 24.47 -8.57 -8.12
C THR A 112 23.02 -8.82 -8.53
N PHE A 113 22.17 -7.78 -8.51
CA PHE A 113 20.77 -7.83 -8.88
C PHE A 113 20.57 -7.17 -10.23
N ASN A 114 19.86 -7.85 -11.14
CA ASN A 114 19.40 -7.30 -12.40
C ASN A 114 17.93 -6.89 -12.25
N LEU A 115 17.65 -5.59 -12.37
CA LEU A 115 16.34 -5.01 -12.09
C LEU A 115 15.41 -5.10 -13.30
N ARG A 116 14.10 -5.10 -13.05
CA ARG A 116 13.07 -4.91 -14.07
C ARG A 116 13.18 -3.53 -14.69
N HIS A 117 12.84 -3.44 -15.99
CA HIS A 117 12.88 -2.19 -16.76
C HIS A 117 11.54 -1.48 -16.89
N ASP A 118 10.46 -2.09 -16.43
CA ASP A 118 9.06 -1.65 -16.61
C ASP A 118 8.41 -1.19 -15.30
N VAL A 119 9.19 -1.01 -14.25
CA VAL A 119 8.69 -0.63 -12.92
C VAL A 119 8.70 0.87 -12.75
N LYS A 120 7.59 1.39 -12.21
CA LYS A 120 7.46 2.79 -11.80
C LYS A 120 7.02 2.90 -10.36
N PHE A 121 7.47 3.97 -9.72
CA PHE A 121 6.93 4.38 -8.43
C PHE A 121 5.50 4.94 -8.57
N SER A 122 4.81 5.06 -7.45
CA SER A 122 3.43 5.57 -7.40
C SER A 122 3.31 7.02 -7.92
N ASP A 123 4.38 7.81 -7.89
CA ASP A 123 4.44 9.15 -8.46
C ASP A 123 4.73 9.18 -9.98
N GLY A 124 4.97 8.02 -10.59
CA GLY A 124 5.22 7.84 -12.01
C GLY A 124 6.68 7.91 -12.43
N SER A 125 7.62 8.15 -11.52
CA SER A 125 9.07 8.07 -11.80
C SER A 125 9.50 6.61 -12.05
N ASP A 126 10.52 6.40 -12.86
CA ASP A 126 11.04 5.06 -13.16
C ASP A 126 11.92 4.55 -12.01
N LEU A 127 11.84 3.23 -11.73
CA LEU A 127 12.76 2.56 -10.81
C LEU A 127 14.13 2.42 -11.47
N THR A 128 15.18 2.77 -10.72
CA THR A 128 16.58 2.61 -11.14
C THR A 128 17.42 1.92 -10.08
N ALA A 129 18.62 1.50 -10.46
CA ALA A 129 19.61 0.94 -9.54
C ALA A 129 20.04 1.94 -8.44
N GLU A 130 19.93 3.26 -8.69
CA GLU A 130 20.20 4.28 -7.68
C GLU A 130 19.17 4.23 -6.54
N ASP A 131 17.89 4.01 -6.84
CA ASP A 131 16.83 3.89 -5.84
C ASP A 131 17.06 2.67 -4.95
N VAL A 132 17.44 1.56 -5.55
CA VAL A 132 17.78 0.34 -4.83
C VAL A 132 19.00 0.53 -3.94
N ALA A 133 20.09 1.07 -4.49
CA ALA A 133 21.33 1.30 -3.73
C ALA A 133 21.08 2.21 -2.53
N LYS A 134 20.39 3.33 -2.73
CA LYS A 134 20.07 4.26 -1.65
C LYS A 134 19.11 3.66 -0.63
N SER A 135 18.10 2.89 -1.07
CA SER A 135 17.18 2.19 -0.15
C SER A 135 17.93 1.22 0.76
N LEU A 136 18.84 0.40 0.22
CA LEU A 136 19.64 -0.55 1.00
C LEU A 136 20.54 0.17 2.03
N LEU A 137 21.24 1.23 1.59
CA LEU A 137 22.14 2.00 2.46
C LEU A 137 21.39 2.85 3.49
N ALA A 138 20.15 3.24 3.22
CA ALA A 138 19.30 3.97 4.15
C ALA A 138 18.88 3.14 5.37
N VAL A 139 18.83 1.79 5.26
CA VAL A 139 18.38 0.91 6.35
C VAL A 139 19.20 1.09 7.63
N PRO A 140 20.52 0.91 7.64
CA PRO A 140 21.30 1.06 8.87
C PRO A 140 21.25 2.49 9.42
N ILE A 141 21.17 3.50 8.56
CA ILE A 141 21.12 4.91 8.94
C ILE A 141 19.81 5.24 9.68
N ASN A 142 18.69 4.86 9.10
CA ASN A 142 17.36 5.18 9.68
C ASN A 142 17.01 4.27 10.87
N LEU A 143 17.55 3.07 10.96
CA LEU A 143 17.45 2.24 12.18
C LEU A 143 18.32 2.77 13.32
N GLY A 144 19.46 3.41 13.04
CA GLY A 144 20.32 4.00 14.03
C GLY A 144 20.72 3.01 15.14
N GLN A 145 20.38 3.32 16.40
CA GLN A 145 20.67 2.44 17.55
C GLN A 145 19.92 1.09 17.50
N TYR A 146 18.88 0.98 16.67
CA TYR A 146 18.09 -0.24 16.49
C TYR A 146 18.56 -1.09 15.30
N ASN A 147 19.67 -0.72 14.66
CA ASN A 147 20.24 -1.47 13.56
C ASN A 147 20.52 -2.93 13.98
N GLY A 148 20.00 -3.89 13.20
CA GLY A 148 20.05 -5.31 13.52
C GLY A 148 18.81 -5.87 14.22
N THR A 149 17.81 -5.05 14.56
CA THR A 149 16.56 -5.54 15.20
C THR A 149 15.75 -6.46 14.30
N TYR A 150 15.71 -6.17 12.99
CA TYR A 150 14.93 -6.93 12.01
C TYR A 150 15.73 -7.99 11.26
N GLY A 151 16.96 -8.25 11.69
CA GLY A 151 17.86 -9.20 11.10
C GLY A 151 19.29 -8.69 11.09
N ARG A 152 20.19 -9.49 10.57
CA ARG A 152 21.62 -9.18 10.57
C ARG A 152 22.07 -8.42 9.33
N LEU A 153 21.32 -8.54 8.22
CA LEU A 153 21.75 -8.02 6.92
C LEU A 153 22.12 -6.54 7.00
N SER A 154 21.26 -5.71 7.58
CA SER A 154 21.49 -4.26 7.72
C SER A 154 22.76 -3.90 8.50
N THR A 155 23.29 -4.81 9.32
CA THR A 155 24.53 -4.58 10.10
C THR A 155 25.81 -4.93 9.35
N ILE A 156 25.68 -5.60 8.20
CA ILE A 156 26.80 -6.12 7.41
C ILE A 156 26.79 -5.65 5.96
N ILE A 157 25.81 -4.88 5.53
CA ILE A 157 25.88 -4.15 4.26
C ILE A 157 27.02 -3.15 4.40
N GLU A 158 28.05 -3.30 3.53
CA GLU A 158 29.21 -2.41 3.47
C GLU A 158 28.98 -1.29 2.47
N ASP A 159 28.46 -1.66 1.30
CA ASP A 159 28.17 -0.74 0.21
C ASP A 159 27.07 -1.27 -0.70
N ALA A 160 26.49 -0.40 -1.52
CA ALA A 160 25.61 -0.72 -2.61
C ALA A 160 26.02 0.09 -3.84
N VAL A 161 26.55 -0.60 -4.85
CA VAL A 161 27.21 0.00 -6.03
C VAL A 161 26.28 -0.06 -7.21
N VAL A 162 26.00 1.08 -7.83
CA VAL A 162 25.30 1.19 -9.10
C VAL A 162 26.26 0.82 -10.21
N VAL A 163 26.01 -0.29 -10.91
CA VAL A 163 26.84 -0.75 -12.06
C VAL A 163 26.37 -0.07 -13.34
N ASP A 164 25.05 -0.04 -13.54
CA ASP A 164 24.34 0.70 -14.57
C ASP A 164 22.92 1.02 -14.10
N ASP A 165 22.06 1.59 -14.95
CA ASP A 165 20.72 2.05 -14.57
C ASP A 165 19.82 0.93 -13.99
N TYR A 166 20.11 -0.35 -14.32
CA TYR A 166 19.30 -1.51 -13.92
C TYR A 166 20.11 -2.64 -13.29
N THR A 167 21.37 -2.39 -12.95
CA THR A 167 22.22 -3.37 -12.28
C THR A 167 22.83 -2.76 -11.03
N VAL A 168 22.61 -3.39 -9.88
CA VAL A 168 23.11 -2.97 -8.57
C VAL A 168 23.83 -4.11 -7.87
N GLU A 169 24.96 -3.83 -7.25
CA GLU A 169 25.69 -4.76 -6.40
C GLU A 169 25.53 -4.37 -4.93
N MET A 170 25.06 -5.32 -4.10
CA MET A 170 25.10 -5.20 -2.64
C MET A 170 26.35 -5.92 -2.13
N HIS A 171 27.23 -5.18 -1.49
CA HIS A 171 28.48 -5.67 -0.91
C HIS A 171 28.32 -5.88 0.60
N LEU A 172 28.73 -7.04 1.09
CA LEU A 172 28.65 -7.41 2.50
C LEU A 172 30.07 -7.54 3.09
N THR A 173 30.22 -7.14 4.35
CA THR A 173 31.51 -7.31 5.10
C THR A 173 31.86 -8.78 5.33
N GLN A 174 30.93 -9.71 5.15
CA GLN A 174 31.11 -11.14 5.34
C GLN A 174 29.96 -11.91 4.66
N PRO A 175 30.16 -13.20 4.27
CA PRO A 175 29.09 -14.01 3.69
C PRO A 175 27.92 -14.21 4.64
N TYR A 176 26.68 -14.15 4.11
CA TYR A 176 25.48 -14.31 4.91
C TYR A 176 24.37 -15.06 4.18
N TYR A 177 24.11 -16.30 4.55
CA TYR A 177 23.15 -17.19 3.87
C TYR A 177 21.70 -16.73 3.95
N ASN A 178 21.34 -15.92 4.95
CA ASN A 178 19.96 -15.43 5.11
C ASN A 178 19.72 -14.07 4.43
N ALA A 179 20.67 -13.55 3.65
CA ALA A 179 20.54 -12.24 3.00
C ALA A 179 19.27 -12.16 2.14
N LEU A 180 19.03 -13.13 1.26
CA LEU A 180 17.84 -13.17 0.41
C LEU A 180 16.55 -13.22 1.23
N ARG A 181 16.53 -13.96 2.33
CA ARG A 181 15.35 -14.05 3.19
C ARG A 181 15.01 -12.71 3.84
N GLU A 182 16.01 -11.96 4.28
CA GLU A 182 15.78 -10.65 4.89
C GLU A 182 15.37 -9.64 3.84
N LEU A 183 15.89 -9.72 2.62
CA LEU A 183 15.49 -8.89 1.47
C LEU A 183 14.03 -9.11 1.02
N CYS A 184 13.38 -10.21 1.44
CA CYS A 184 11.95 -10.43 1.19
C CYS A 184 11.03 -9.64 2.14
N LEU A 185 11.56 -8.86 3.07
CA LEU A 185 10.79 -8.14 4.08
C LEU A 185 10.67 -6.66 3.71
N ALA A 186 9.47 -6.19 3.43
CA ALA A 186 9.21 -4.77 3.13
C ALA A 186 9.61 -3.84 4.31
N ASN A 187 9.54 -4.32 5.55
CA ASN A 187 10.17 -3.66 6.70
C ASN A 187 11.42 -4.48 7.12
N PRO A 188 12.66 -4.02 6.90
CA PRO A 188 13.03 -2.67 6.48
C PRO A 188 13.51 -2.52 5.02
N PHE A 189 13.38 -3.55 4.17
CA PHE A 189 14.02 -3.62 2.85
C PHE A 189 13.09 -3.32 1.66
N GLY A 190 11.91 -2.74 1.90
CA GLY A 190 11.06 -2.21 0.82
C GLY A 190 11.77 -1.06 0.08
N ILE A 191 11.73 -1.08 -1.25
CA ILE A 191 12.41 -0.09 -2.07
C ILE A 191 11.55 1.17 -2.17
N VAL A 192 12.19 2.32 -1.94
CA VAL A 192 11.59 3.65 -2.01
C VAL A 192 12.24 4.49 -3.09
N SER A 193 11.52 5.48 -3.61
CA SER A 193 12.11 6.47 -4.51
C SER A 193 13.24 7.22 -3.79
N SER A 194 14.43 7.22 -4.38
CA SER A 194 15.63 7.87 -3.84
C SER A 194 15.47 9.38 -3.74
N GLU A 195 14.57 9.98 -4.53
CA GLU A 195 14.22 11.39 -4.44
C GLU A 195 13.55 11.75 -3.12
N GLN A 196 13.03 10.77 -2.38
CA GLN A 196 12.38 10.95 -1.09
C GLN A 196 13.34 10.74 0.10
N LEU A 197 14.62 10.56 -0.19
CA LEU A 197 15.69 10.54 0.81
C LEU A 197 16.48 11.86 0.76
N ASN A 198 17.00 12.28 1.91
CA ASN A 198 17.96 13.38 2.02
C ASN A 198 19.34 12.92 1.53
N ASP A 199 20.27 13.86 1.34
CA ASP A 199 21.64 13.56 0.91
C ASP A 199 22.39 12.64 1.90
N ASP A 200 22.01 12.64 3.18
CA ASP A 200 22.51 11.75 4.21
C ASP A 200 21.72 10.44 4.34
N LEU A 201 20.84 10.14 3.38
CA LEU A 201 19.96 8.98 3.31
C LEU A 201 18.92 8.88 4.44
N THR A 202 18.72 9.91 5.22
CA THR A 202 17.58 9.98 6.12
C THR A 202 16.28 10.22 5.34
N LYS A 203 15.16 9.73 5.87
CA LYS A 203 13.85 9.93 5.22
C LYS A 203 13.45 11.40 5.20
N LYS A 204 12.77 11.84 4.14
CA LYS A 204 12.09 13.13 4.08
C LYS A 204 10.71 13.08 4.74
N ASP A 205 10.18 14.23 5.12
CA ASP A 205 8.84 14.37 5.70
C ASP A 205 7.71 14.09 4.68
N THR A 206 8.04 13.99 3.39
CA THR A 206 7.12 13.61 2.31
C THR A 206 6.42 12.28 2.55
N PHE A 207 7.05 11.34 3.27
CA PHE A 207 6.43 10.09 3.69
C PHE A 207 5.26 10.25 4.68
N GLU A 208 5.02 11.43 5.23
CA GLU A 208 3.83 11.71 6.03
C GLU A 208 2.57 11.89 5.18
N THR A 209 2.73 12.17 3.89
CA THR A 209 1.63 12.54 2.99
C THR A 209 1.47 11.65 1.78
N ALA A 210 2.38 10.72 1.51
CA ALA A 210 2.31 9.81 0.37
C ALA A 210 3.13 8.53 0.59
N THR A 211 2.78 7.49 -0.15
CA THR A 211 3.55 6.26 -0.32
C THR A 211 4.39 6.40 -1.60
N TYR A 212 5.70 6.33 -1.49
CA TYR A 212 6.63 6.45 -2.63
C TYR A 212 7.27 5.09 -2.95
N GLY A 213 6.43 4.09 -3.14
CA GLY A 213 6.81 2.72 -3.48
C GLY A 213 6.27 2.30 -4.85
N THR A 214 6.55 1.07 -5.22
CA THR A 214 6.19 0.45 -6.50
C THR A 214 5.02 -0.51 -6.39
N GLY A 215 4.50 -0.72 -5.18
CA GLY A 215 3.47 -1.72 -4.87
C GLY A 215 2.08 -1.43 -5.46
N PRO A 216 1.14 -2.39 -5.32
CA PRO A 216 -0.17 -2.37 -5.97
C PRO A 216 -1.11 -1.26 -5.50
N TYR A 217 -0.87 -0.67 -4.33
CA TYR A 217 -1.70 0.41 -3.78
C TYR A 217 -0.86 1.62 -3.39
N MET A 218 -1.52 2.76 -3.35
CA MET A 218 -0.96 4.03 -2.90
C MET A 218 -1.94 4.76 -1.99
N TYR A 219 -1.40 5.61 -1.11
CA TYR A 219 -2.22 6.48 -0.27
C TYR A 219 -2.94 7.52 -1.13
N ALA A 220 -4.25 7.69 -0.88
CA ALA A 220 -5.10 8.59 -1.67
C ALA A 220 -4.92 10.09 -1.32
N GLY A 221 -4.18 10.40 -0.25
CA GLY A 221 -3.87 11.77 0.13
C GLY A 221 -4.92 12.45 1.02
N ASP A 222 -5.94 11.72 1.45
CA ASP A 222 -7.00 12.21 2.33
C ASP A 222 -7.09 11.37 3.62
N ASN A 223 -7.19 12.03 4.74
CA ASN A 223 -7.56 11.41 6.01
C ASN A 223 -8.22 12.43 6.92
N ASP A 224 -9.05 11.94 7.81
CA ASP A 224 -9.73 12.73 8.85
C ASP A 224 -9.03 12.63 10.22
N GLY A 225 -7.83 12.05 10.26
CA GLY A 225 -7.07 11.73 11.47
C GLY A 225 -7.47 10.40 12.13
N GLN A 226 -8.46 9.70 11.59
CA GLN A 226 -8.92 8.39 12.04
C GLN A 226 -9.08 7.37 10.92
N THR A 227 -9.17 7.82 9.68
CA THR A 227 -9.35 6.97 8.50
C THR A 227 -8.33 7.35 7.43
N TRP A 228 -7.58 6.38 6.95
CA TRP A 228 -6.63 6.53 5.82
C TRP A 228 -7.18 5.76 4.62
N ASN A 229 -7.22 6.42 3.47
CA ASN A 229 -7.77 5.85 2.24
C ASN A 229 -6.65 5.51 1.26
N PHE A 230 -6.77 4.34 0.65
CA PHE A 230 -5.79 3.81 -0.31
C PHE A 230 -6.51 3.37 -1.57
N VAL A 231 -5.88 3.62 -2.70
CA VAL A 231 -6.39 3.29 -4.03
C VAL A 231 -5.35 2.48 -4.79
N ARG A 232 -5.76 1.76 -5.84
CA ARG A 232 -4.83 1.11 -6.75
C ARG A 232 -3.78 2.09 -7.23
N ASN A 233 -2.54 1.65 -7.26
CA ASN A 233 -1.45 2.37 -7.91
C ASN A 233 -1.62 2.23 -9.44
N PRO A 234 -1.89 3.31 -10.19
CA PRO A 234 -2.09 3.23 -11.64
C PRO A 234 -0.81 2.86 -12.39
N ASN A 235 0.34 2.98 -11.73
CA ASN A 235 1.66 2.69 -12.29
C ASN A 235 2.17 1.30 -11.88
N TYR A 236 1.34 0.48 -11.21
CA TYR A 236 1.75 -0.84 -10.75
C TYR A 236 2.13 -1.74 -11.95
N TRP A 237 3.30 -2.36 -11.86
CA TRP A 237 3.90 -3.19 -12.89
C TRP A 237 3.34 -4.62 -12.97
N GLY A 238 2.74 -5.10 -11.88
CA GLY A 238 2.11 -6.41 -11.80
C GLY A 238 0.64 -6.42 -12.20
N ASP A 239 -0.04 -7.53 -11.97
CA ASP A 239 -1.46 -7.66 -12.21
C ASP A 239 -2.25 -6.72 -11.27
N ALA A 240 -3.24 -6.03 -11.82
CA ALA A 240 -4.08 -5.14 -11.02
C ALA A 240 -4.81 -5.94 -9.93
N PRO A 241 -4.77 -5.50 -8.65
CA PRO A 241 -5.49 -6.19 -7.59
C PRO A 241 -7.00 -6.19 -7.82
N GLU A 242 -7.72 -7.19 -7.29
CA GLU A 242 -9.19 -7.29 -7.46
C GLU A 242 -9.93 -6.18 -6.70
N VAL A 243 -9.40 -5.71 -5.56
CA VAL A 243 -9.96 -4.64 -4.75
C VAL A 243 -9.53 -3.29 -5.32
N ASP A 244 -10.48 -2.40 -5.62
CA ASP A 244 -10.18 -1.09 -6.21
C ASP A 244 -9.56 -0.12 -5.21
N SER A 245 -10.04 -0.19 -3.96
CA SER A 245 -9.61 0.70 -2.88
C SER A 245 -9.88 0.07 -1.52
N PHE A 246 -9.16 0.53 -0.52
CA PHE A 246 -9.45 0.17 0.86
C PHE A 246 -9.22 1.34 1.80
N SER A 247 -9.92 1.29 2.95
CA SER A 247 -9.75 2.24 4.04
C SER A 247 -9.29 1.52 5.29
N ILE A 248 -8.45 2.18 6.09
CA ILE A 248 -8.05 1.71 7.40
C ILE A 248 -8.56 2.71 8.43
N LYS A 249 -9.48 2.26 9.29
CA LYS A 249 -10.02 3.03 10.42
C LYS A 249 -9.23 2.73 11.69
N TYR A 250 -8.74 3.75 12.35
CA TYR A 250 -8.12 3.66 13.66
C TYR A 250 -9.19 3.53 14.74
N ILE A 251 -9.35 2.33 15.28
CA ILE A 251 -10.29 2.02 16.36
C ILE A 251 -9.51 1.29 17.46
N PRO A 252 -8.93 1.98 18.45
CA PRO A 252 -8.07 1.36 19.46
C PRO A 252 -8.84 0.49 20.46
N ASP A 253 -10.13 0.73 20.67
CA ASP A 253 -10.97 -0.01 21.60
C ASP A 253 -11.53 -1.29 20.95
N ASN A 254 -11.36 -2.43 21.62
CA ASN A 254 -11.75 -3.74 21.08
C ASN A 254 -13.28 -3.88 20.96
N ASP A 255 -14.03 -3.40 21.92
CA ASP A 255 -15.50 -3.54 21.90
C ASP A 255 -16.10 -2.64 20.82
N ALA A 256 -15.52 -1.45 20.63
CA ALA A 256 -15.89 -0.55 19.52
C ALA A 256 -15.60 -1.17 18.15
N LYS A 257 -14.48 -1.90 17.98
CA LYS A 257 -14.18 -2.61 16.72
C LYS A 257 -15.20 -3.72 16.42
N ILE A 258 -15.55 -4.50 17.44
CA ILE A 258 -16.58 -5.55 17.30
C ILE A 258 -17.92 -4.94 16.89
N LEU A 259 -18.31 -3.85 17.56
CA LEU A 259 -19.56 -3.15 17.23
C LEU A 259 -19.54 -2.59 15.81
N ALA A 260 -18.42 -1.99 15.37
CA ALA A 260 -18.27 -1.49 14.01
C ALA A 260 -18.38 -2.60 12.97
N MET A 261 -17.82 -3.80 13.25
CA MET A 261 -17.95 -4.97 12.37
C MET A 261 -19.40 -5.49 12.34
N GLN A 262 -20.07 -5.61 13.50
CA GLN A 262 -21.47 -6.04 13.57
C GLN A 262 -22.43 -5.08 12.87
N ASN A 263 -22.11 -3.78 12.88
CA ASN A 263 -22.89 -2.75 12.17
C ASN A 263 -22.57 -2.66 10.68
N GLY A 264 -21.58 -3.41 10.17
CA GLY A 264 -21.13 -3.32 8.78
C GLY A 264 -20.36 -2.04 8.46
N GLU A 265 -19.79 -1.37 9.46
CA GLU A 265 -18.95 -0.17 9.27
C GLU A 265 -17.51 -0.53 8.90
N VAL A 266 -17.08 -1.76 9.18
CA VAL A 266 -15.81 -2.35 8.79
C VAL A 266 -16.04 -3.79 8.32
N ASP A 267 -15.26 -4.22 7.32
CA ASP A 267 -15.37 -5.54 6.71
C ASP A 267 -14.36 -6.52 7.32
N PHE A 268 -13.28 -6.00 7.91
CA PHE A 268 -12.18 -6.83 8.39
C PHE A 268 -11.46 -6.17 9.59
N LEU A 269 -11.05 -7.01 10.57
CA LEU A 269 -10.20 -6.60 11.68
C LEU A 269 -8.77 -7.07 11.41
N SER A 270 -7.83 -6.15 11.30
CA SER A 270 -6.42 -6.42 10.99
C SER A 270 -5.51 -6.06 12.15
N GLY A 271 -4.28 -6.60 12.14
CA GLY A 271 -3.24 -6.31 13.14
C GLY A 271 -3.29 -7.20 14.38
N ILE A 272 -2.39 -6.93 15.34
CA ILE A 272 -2.31 -7.65 16.61
C ILE A 272 -3.12 -6.95 17.71
N LYS A 273 -3.61 -7.74 18.68
CA LYS A 273 -4.45 -7.26 19.80
C LYS A 273 -5.78 -6.64 19.35
N ASN A 274 -6.27 -6.97 18.18
CA ASN A 274 -7.50 -6.42 17.65
C ASN A 274 -8.75 -6.99 18.29
N VAL A 275 -8.69 -8.24 18.74
CA VAL A 275 -9.82 -8.94 19.36
C VAL A 275 -9.34 -9.66 20.60
N SER A 276 -10.04 -9.48 21.74
CA SER A 276 -9.84 -10.30 22.93
C SER A 276 -10.46 -11.68 22.74
N ALA A 277 -10.01 -12.71 23.51
CA ALA A 277 -10.63 -14.01 23.47
C ALA A 277 -12.12 -13.99 23.86
N GLU A 278 -12.51 -13.06 24.74
CA GLU A 278 -13.89 -12.84 25.18
C GLU A 278 -14.73 -12.24 24.04
N SER A 279 -14.21 -11.21 23.37
CA SER A 279 -14.89 -10.56 22.23
C SER A 279 -15.01 -11.53 21.05
N TYR A 280 -14.00 -12.38 20.78
CA TYR A 280 -14.07 -13.41 19.76
C TYR A 280 -15.19 -14.43 20.06
N ALA A 281 -15.30 -14.89 21.30
CA ALA A 281 -16.36 -15.81 21.71
C ALA A 281 -17.77 -15.21 21.63
N GLN A 282 -17.91 -13.88 21.75
CA GLN A 282 -19.17 -13.19 21.54
C GLN A 282 -19.54 -13.13 20.05
N MET A 283 -18.56 -12.91 19.17
CA MET A 283 -18.80 -12.90 17.71
C MET A 283 -19.26 -14.27 17.19
N GLU A 284 -18.69 -15.38 17.72
CA GLU A 284 -19.11 -16.75 17.34
C GLU A 284 -20.57 -17.05 17.70
N GLN A 285 -21.20 -16.28 18.60
CA GLN A 285 -22.57 -16.48 19.03
C GLN A 285 -23.58 -15.62 18.23
N THR A 286 -23.11 -14.76 17.33
CA THR A 286 -23.93 -13.80 16.59
C THR A 286 -24.20 -14.20 15.13
N ASP A 287 -24.08 -15.49 14.75
CA ASP A 287 -24.47 -16.05 13.45
C ASP A 287 -25.97 -15.98 13.15
#